data_ab1f6dc2d99b2657e40600768a2f3569
#
_entry.id   ab1f6dc2d99b2657e40600768a2f3569
#
_cell.length_a   1.000
_cell.length_b   1.000
_cell.length_c   1.000
_cell.angle_alpha   90.00
_cell.angle_beta   90.00
_cell.angle_gamma   90.00
#
_symmetry.space_group_name_H-M   'P 1'
#
loop_
_entity.id
_entity.type
_entity.pdbx_description
1 polymer ?
#
loop_
_entity_poly.entity_id
_entity_poly.type
_entity_poly.pdbx_seq_one_letter_code
_entity_poly.pdbx_strand_id
1 'polypeptide(L)'
;MEEKEKLLGRMMRLCAGRECCRSDIRRKLAALPPAAAQEVLDTLCREGYLDDARYARAFARDKSALQGWGSLKIQLALQRKQIDATDIAAALEAIDLPAADAKMEQVLRAKWKSLAREEDPARKEAKFFRYALGRGYGYQEIKRIYDYLGRD
;
A
#
# COMPACT_ATOMS: atom_id res chain seq x y z
N MET A 1 -5.75 -28.89 -19.40
CA MET A 1 -6.64 -29.41 -18.33
C MET A 1 -5.88 -29.62 -17.02
N GLU A 2 -4.92 -30.52 -17.01
CA GLU A 2 -4.09 -30.78 -15.83
C GLU A 2 -3.35 -29.54 -15.32
N GLU A 3 -2.77 -28.76 -16.23
CA GLU A 3 -2.01 -27.58 -15.86
C GLU A 3 -2.90 -26.53 -15.22
N LYS A 4 -4.10 -26.33 -15.79
CA LYS A 4 -5.09 -25.40 -15.24
C LYS A 4 -5.49 -25.81 -13.82
N GLU A 5 -5.78 -27.11 -13.60
CA GLU A 5 -6.18 -27.61 -12.29
C GLU A 5 -5.07 -27.51 -11.26
N LYS A 6 -3.83 -27.80 -11.66
CA LYS A 6 -2.67 -27.66 -10.78
C LYS A 6 -2.46 -26.23 -10.36
N LEU A 7 -2.55 -25.28 -11.30
CA LEU A 7 -2.40 -23.86 -11.00
C LEU A 7 -3.53 -23.35 -10.13
N LEU A 8 -4.77 -23.79 -10.40
CA LEU A 8 -5.91 -23.42 -9.55
C LEU A 8 -5.66 -23.84 -8.11
N GLY A 9 -5.28 -25.10 -7.89
CA GLY A 9 -5.00 -25.60 -6.54
C GLY A 9 -3.86 -24.84 -5.86
N ARG A 10 -2.83 -24.51 -6.62
CA ARG A 10 -1.69 -23.77 -6.09
C ARG A 10 -2.10 -22.34 -5.68
N MET A 11 -2.91 -21.68 -6.50
CA MET A 11 -3.38 -20.33 -6.19
C MET A 11 -4.36 -20.34 -5.02
N MET A 12 -5.20 -21.36 -4.87
CA MET A 12 -6.06 -21.51 -3.70
C MET A 12 -5.23 -21.57 -2.41
N ARG A 13 -4.18 -22.37 -2.42
CA ARG A 13 -3.30 -22.48 -1.24
C ARG A 13 -2.61 -21.16 -0.93
N LEU A 14 -2.11 -20.47 -1.96
CA LEU A 14 -1.45 -19.18 -1.79
C LEU A 14 -2.41 -18.14 -1.19
N CYS A 15 -3.60 -18.02 -1.76
CA CYS A 15 -4.58 -17.01 -1.37
C CYS A 15 -5.27 -17.34 -0.05
N ALA A 16 -5.25 -18.61 0.38
CA ALA A 16 -5.75 -19.00 1.70
C ALA A 16 -4.82 -18.51 2.81
N GLY A 17 -3.52 -18.39 2.53
CA GLY A 17 -2.52 -17.98 3.50
C GLY A 17 -2.30 -16.48 3.59
N ARG A 18 -2.76 -15.71 2.62
CA ARG A 18 -2.60 -14.24 2.60
C ARG A 18 -3.57 -13.61 1.61
N GLU A 19 -3.76 -12.30 1.72
CA GLU A 19 -4.52 -11.57 0.72
C GLU A 19 -3.73 -11.49 -0.59
N CYS A 20 -4.43 -11.66 -1.71
CA CYS A 20 -3.88 -11.55 -3.04
C CYS A 20 -4.79 -10.68 -3.89
N CYS A 21 -4.23 -9.98 -4.87
CA CYS A 21 -5.03 -9.23 -5.83
C CYS A 21 -5.07 -9.94 -7.19
N ARG A 22 -6.08 -9.60 -7.99
CA ARG A 22 -6.31 -10.24 -9.28
C ARG A 22 -5.12 -10.06 -10.23
N SER A 23 -4.53 -8.90 -10.28
CA SER A 23 -3.42 -8.61 -11.19
C SER A 23 -2.18 -9.47 -10.89
N ASP A 24 -1.86 -9.66 -9.61
CA ASP A 24 -0.73 -10.49 -9.21
C ASP A 24 -0.97 -11.96 -9.57
N ILE A 25 -2.19 -12.45 -9.33
CA ILE A 25 -2.53 -13.83 -9.66
C ILE A 25 -2.55 -14.02 -11.17
N ARG A 26 -3.07 -13.06 -11.95
CA ARG A 26 -3.07 -13.14 -13.41
C ARG A 26 -1.65 -13.32 -13.94
N ARG A 27 -0.67 -12.62 -13.39
CA ARG A 27 0.73 -12.80 -13.79
C ARG A 27 1.23 -14.21 -13.51
N LYS A 28 0.82 -14.80 -12.41
CA LYS A 28 1.20 -16.17 -12.04
C LYS A 28 0.54 -17.22 -12.94
N LEU A 29 -0.51 -16.85 -13.67
CA LEU A 29 -1.21 -17.71 -14.60
C LEU A 29 -0.78 -17.51 -16.05
N ALA A 30 0.34 -16.82 -16.28
CA ALA A 30 0.81 -16.45 -17.62
C ALA A 30 1.07 -17.68 -18.53
N ALA A 31 1.36 -18.84 -17.95
CA ALA A 31 1.59 -20.07 -18.70
C ALA A 31 0.30 -20.67 -19.31
N LEU A 32 -0.86 -20.22 -18.83
CA LEU A 32 -2.14 -20.71 -19.35
C LEU A 32 -2.62 -19.84 -20.52
N PRO A 33 -3.40 -20.44 -21.45
CA PRO A 33 -4.12 -19.62 -22.43
C PRO A 33 -5.03 -18.61 -21.73
N PRO A 34 -5.28 -17.44 -22.33
CA PRO A 34 -6.06 -16.38 -21.68
C PRO A 34 -7.43 -16.84 -21.17
N ALA A 35 -8.14 -17.67 -21.93
CA ALA A 35 -9.46 -18.16 -21.50
C ALA A 35 -9.36 -19.05 -20.26
N ALA A 36 -8.36 -19.92 -20.20
CA ALA A 36 -8.13 -20.79 -19.03
C ALA A 36 -7.72 -19.97 -17.82
N ALA A 37 -6.85 -18.97 -18.00
CA ALA A 37 -6.44 -18.07 -16.91
C ALA A 37 -7.65 -17.32 -16.35
N GLN A 38 -8.55 -16.84 -17.22
CA GLN A 38 -9.74 -16.12 -16.78
C GLN A 38 -10.68 -17.03 -15.99
N GLU A 39 -10.84 -18.29 -16.40
CA GLU A 39 -11.64 -19.25 -15.64
C GLU A 39 -11.10 -19.47 -14.24
N VAL A 40 -9.77 -19.57 -14.11
CA VAL A 40 -9.14 -19.73 -12.79
C VAL A 40 -9.39 -18.49 -11.94
N LEU A 41 -9.23 -17.29 -12.50
CA LEU A 41 -9.50 -16.05 -11.77
C LEU A 41 -10.96 -15.99 -11.31
N ASP A 42 -11.90 -16.31 -12.20
CA ASP A 42 -13.32 -16.28 -11.87
C ASP A 42 -13.67 -17.25 -10.75
N THR A 43 -13.07 -18.44 -10.79
CA THR A 43 -13.26 -19.44 -9.72
C THR A 43 -12.72 -18.92 -8.39
N LEU A 44 -11.52 -18.37 -8.39
CA LEU A 44 -10.92 -17.85 -7.17
C LEU A 44 -11.74 -16.70 -6.56
N CYS A 45 -12.27 -15.83 -7.41
CA CYS A 45 -13.14 -14.73 -6.95
C CYS A 45 -14.46 -15.27 -6.40
N ARG A 46 -15.11 -16.19 -7.13
CA ARG A 46 -16.38 -16.76 -6.72
C ARG A 46 -16.27 -17.52 -5.40
N GLU A 47 -15.17 -18.24 -5.22
CA GLU A 47 -14.94 -19.03 -4.00
C GLU A 47 -14.36 -18.21 -2.85
N GLY A 48 -14.19 -16.91 -3.04
CA GLY A 48 -13.73 -16.00 -1.96
C GLY A 48 -12.23 -15.97 -1.72
N TYR A 49 -11.43 -16.62 -2.56
CA TYR A 49 -9.96 -16.57 -2.43
C TYR A 49 -9.38 -15.24 -2.88
N LEU A 50 -10.00 -14.59 -3.86
CA LEU A 50 -9.58 -13.29 -4.38
C LEU A 50 -10.69 -12.27 -4.19
N ASP A 51 -10.30 -11.12 -3.65
CA ASP A 51 -11.21 -9.99 -3.47
C ASP A 51 -10.33 -8.74 -3.43
N ASP A 52 -10.31 -7.99 -4.54
CA ASP A 52 -9.47 -6.80 -4.66
C ASP A 52 -9.83 -5.72 -3.63
N ALA A 53 -11.10 -5.57 -3.30
CA ALA A 53 -11.53 -4.62 -2.27
C ALA A 53 -10.96 -4.99 -0.90
N ARG A 54 -11.02 -6.27 -0.56
CA ARG A 54 -10.46 -6.78 0.69
C ARG A 54 -8.95 -6.64 0.72
N TYR A 55 -8.28 -6.97 -0.41
CA TYR A 55 -6.84 -6.77 -0.56
C TYR A 55 -6.46 -5.32 -0.32
N ALA A 56 -7.17 -4.39 -0.94
CA ALA A 56 -6.87 -2.97 -0.83
C ALA A 56 -7.00 -2.47 0.60
N ARG A 57 -8.04 -2.91 1.33
CA ARG A 57 -8.23 -2.51 2.74
C ARG A 57 -7.11 -3.03 3.63
N ALA A 58 -6.72 -4.31 3.46
CA ALA A 58 -5.63 -4.89 4.24
C ALA A 58 -4.30 -4.20 3.92
N PHE A 59 -4.04 -3.92 2.64
CA PHE A 59 -2.84 -3.24 2.19
C PHE A 59 -2.76 -1.83 2.80
N ALA A 60 -3.84 -1.05 2.70
CA ALA A 60 -3.87 0.32 3.22
C ALA A 60 -3.68 0.35 4.73
N ARG A 61 -4.33 -0.56 5.45
CA ARG A 61 -4.19 -0.68 6.90
C ARG A 61 -2.76 -0.96 7.31
N ASP A 62 -2.14 -1.96 6.71
CA ASP A 62 -0.80 -2.37 7.09
C ASP A 62 0.25 -1.34 6.68
N LYS A 63 0.15 -0.77 5.48
CA LYS A 63 1.11 0.21 5.02
C LYS A 63 1.03 1.52 5.82
N SER A 64 -0.15 1.96 6.20
CA SER A 64 -0.30 3.19 6.98
C SER A 64 0.13 3.01 8.44
N ALA A 65 -0.37 1.98 9.11
CA ALA A 65 -0.18 1.82 10.56
C ALA A 65 1.15 1.15 10.91
N LEU A 66 1.61 0.19 10.10
CA LEU A 66 2.82 -0.56 10.41
C LEU A 66 4.05 0.00 9.70
N GLN A 67 3.92 0.41 8.45
CA GLN A 67 5.07 0.86 7.66
C GLN A 67 5.15 2.38 7.51
N GLY A 68 4.13 3.09 7.94
CA GLY A 68 4.15 4.55 7.92
C GLY A 68 4.12 5.15 6.53
N TRP A 69 3.40 4.52 5.58
CA TRP A 69 3.17 5.11 4.27
C TRP A 69 2.03 6.13 4.37
N GLY A 70 2.17 7.23 3.67
CA GLY A 70 1.07 8.18 3.49
C GLY A 70 0.09 7.70 2.43
N SER A 71 -1.09 8.30 2.41
CA SER A 71 -2.19 7.88 1.53
C SER A 71 -1.84 7.98 0.04
N LEU A 72 -1.02 8.95 -0.36
CA LEU A 72 -0.63 9.11 -1.77
C LEU A 72 0.22 7.93 -2.26
N LYS A 73 1.14 7.46 -1.44
CA LYS A 73 1.97 6.29 -1.79
C LYS A 73 1.14 5.03 -1.84
N ILE A 74 0.21 4.85 -0.90
CA ILE A 74 -0.71 3.72 -0.87
C ILE A 74 -1.57 3.71 -2.13
N GLN A 75 -2.14 4.86 -2.47
CA GLN A 75 -2.98 5.01 -3.66
C GLN A 75 -2.24 4.61 -4.93
N LEU A 76 -1.00 5.12 -5.11
CA LEU A 76 -0.19 4.80 -6.29
C LEU A 76 0.14 3.32 -6.37
N ALA A 77 0.47 2.70 -5.24
CA ALA A 77 0.78 1.27 -5.20
C ALA A 77 -0.44 0.43 -5.59
N LEU A 78 -1.63 0.79 -5.10
CA LEU A 78 -2.87 0.08 -5.44
C LEU A 78 -3.26 0.30 -6.90
N GLN A 79 -3.02 1.49 -7.45
CA GLN A 79 -3.23 1.76 -8.87
C GLN A 79 -2.33 0.87 -9.74
N ARG A 80 -1.08 0.67 -9.34
CA ARG A 80 -0.16 -0.22 -10.05
C ARG A 80 -0.60 -1.68 -10.01
N LYS A 81 -1.35 -2.05 -8.99
CA LYS A 81 -1.96 -3.38 -8.86
C LYS A 81 -3.28 -3.48 -9.62
N GLN A 82 -3.66 -2.43 -10.35
CA GLN A 82 -4.87 -2.41 -11.17
C GLN A 82 -6.16 -2.60 -10.35
N ILE A 83 -6.14 -2.11 -9.13
CA ILE A 83 -7.33 -2.09 -8.28
C ILE A 83 -8.26 -0.97 -8.76
N ASP A 84 -9.56 -1.23 -8.78
CA ASP A 84 -10.55 -0.22 -9.18
C ASP A 84 -10.49 1.01 -8.29
N ALA A 85 -10.69 2.19 -8.89
CA ALA A 85 -10.66 3.46 -8.18
C ALA A 85 -11.64 3.49 -6.99
N THR A 86 -12.82 2.87 -7.15
CA THR A 86 -13.82 2.79 -6.08
C THR A 86 -13.28 2.00 -4.88
N ASP A 87 -12.62 0.87 -5.15
CA ASP A 87 -12.03 0.03 -4.09
C ASP A 87 -10.87 0.74 -3.41
N ILE A 88 -10.06 1.48 -4.17
CA ILE A 88 -8.96 2.27 -3.60
C ILE A 88 -9.52 3.35 -2.68
N ALA A 89 -10.53 4.09 -3.13
CA ALA A 89 -11.14 5.16 -2.33
C ALA A 89 -11.71 4.61 -1.03
N ALA A 90 -12.41 3.48 -1.10
CA ALA A 90 -12.98 2.84 0.09
C ALA A 90 -11.88 2.38 1.06
N ALA A 91 -10.78 1.84 0.53
CA ALA A 91 -9.65 1.41 1.35
C ALA A 91 -8.99 2.58 2.08
N LEU A 92 -8.81 3.71 1.39
CA LEU A 92 -8.22 4.91 1.98
C LEU A 92 -9.13 5.50 3.06
N GLU A 93 -10.45 5.50 2.84
CA GLU A 93 -11.42 5.96 3.83
C GLU A 93 -11.46 5.09 5.07
N ALA A 94 -11.15 3.80 4.93
CA ALA A 94 -11.17 2.84 6.04
C ALA A 94 -9.89 2.87 6.89
N ILE A 95 -8.89 3.65 6.53
CA ILE A 95 -7.66 3.78 7.31
C ILE A 95 -7.98 4.35 8.69
N ASP A 96 -7.41 3.72 9.72
CA ASP A 96 -7.48 4.21 11.10
C ASP A 96 -6.60 5.46 11.20
N LEU A 97 -7.24 6.65 11.15
CA LEU A 97 -6.51 7.90 11.15
C LEU A 97 -5.67 8.12 12.40
N PRO A 98 -6.16 7.86 13.63
CA PRO A 98 -5.30 8.01 14.80
C PRO A 98 -4.05 7.14 14.75
N ALA A 99 -4.17 5.89 14.31
CA ALA A 99 -3.02 4.98 14.20
C ALA A 99 -2.05 5.45 13.10
N ALA A 100 -2.57 5.87 11.95
CA ALA A 100 -1.77 6.37 10.84
C ALA A 100 -1.04 7.65 11.22
N ASP A 101 -1.72 8.57 11.89
CA ASP A 101 -1.14 9.84 12.33
C ASP A 101 -0.03 9.62 13.36
N ALA A 102 -0.25 8.72 14.30
CA ALA A 102 0.76 8.38 15.30
C ALA A 102 2.01 7.80 14.65
N LYS A 103 1.83 6.94 13.64
CA LYS A 103 2.94 6.36 12.91
C LYS A 103 3.68 7.41 12.07
N MET A 104 2.94 8.29 11.41
CA MET A 104 3.51 9.40 10.65
C MET A 104 4.39 10.28 11.54
N GLU A 105 3.88 10.66 12.70
CA GLU A 105 4.63 11.49 13.64
C GLU A 105 5.91 10.79 14.09
N GLN A 106 5.82 9.50 14.41
CA GLN A 106 7.00 8.71 14.80
C GLN A 106 8.04 8.70 13.69
N VAL A 107 7.62 8.44 12.45
CA VAL A 107 8.51 8.37 11.27
C VAL A 107 9.18 9.72 11.04
N LEU A 108 8.41 10.80 11.08
CA LEU A 108 8.93 12.14 10.79
C LEU A 108 9.82 12.67 11.92
N ARG A 109 9.51 12.35 13.17
CA ARG A 109 10.42 12.69 14.29
C ARG A 109 11.77 11.99 14.15
N ALA A 110 11.76 10.71 13.78
CA ALA A 110 12.99 9.96 13.57
C ALA A 110 13.81 10.58 12.44
N LYS A 111 13.15 10.97 11.34
CA LYS A 111 13.85 11.64 10.23
C LYS A 111 14.44 12.96 10.67
N TRP A 112 13.68 13.78 11.41
CA TRP A 112 14.17 15.07 11.90
C TRP A 112 15.42 14.89 12.75
N LYS A 113 15.43 13.92 13.67
CA LYS A 113 16.61 13.60 14.48
C LYS A 113 17.80 13.19 13.63
N SER A 114 17.57 12.45 12.57
CA SER A 114 18.64 12.01 11.66
C SER A 114 19.29 13.18 10.92
N LEU A 115 18.61 14.33 10.85
CA LEU A 115 19.10 15.54 10.18
C LEU A 115 19.78 16.51 11.14
N ALA A 116 20.04 16.10 12.37
CA ALA A 116 20.61 16.98 13.42
C ALA A 116 21.97 17.59 13.03
N ARG A 117 22.74 16.88 12.16
CA ARG A 117 24.06 17.35 11.72
C ARG A 117 24.01 18.31 10.53
N GLU A 118 22.84 18.46 9.90
CA GLU A 118 22.71 19.43 8.82
C GLU A 118 22.61 20.83 9.42
N GLU A 119 23.61 21.65 9.15
CA GLU A 119 23.71 22.98 9.72
C GLU A 119 22.91 24.04 8.97
N ASP A 120 22.71 23.84 7.65
CA ASP A 120 21.96 24.77 6.82
C ASP A 120 20.46 24.54 7.00
N PRO A 121 19.71 25.49 7.59
CA PRO A 121 18.27 25.32 7.82
C PRO A 121 17.48 25.05 6.54
N ALA A 122 17.84 25.70 5.44
CA ALA A 122 17.14 25.49 4.17
C ALA A 122 17.34 24.09 3.62
N ARG A 123 18.55 23.55 3.73
CA ARG A 123 18.85 22.17 3.31
C ARG A 123 18.17 21.16 4.22
N LYS A 124 18.14 21.42 5.50
CA LYS A 124 17.50 20.56 6.48
C LYS A 124 16.01 20.45 6.19
N GLU A 125 15.35 21.58 5.96
CA GLU A 125 13.94 21.63 5.57
C GLU A 125 13.69 20.85 4.28
N ALA A 126 14.51 21.10 3.24
CA ALA A 126 14.36 20.44 1.95
C ALA A 126 14.51 18.93 2.05
N LYS A 127 15.47 18.44 2.82
CA LYS A 127 15.68 17.00 3.02
C LYS A 127 14.51 16.38 3.76
N PHE A 128 13.99 17.07 4.77
CA PHE A 128 12.84 16.60 5.54
C PHE A 128 11.59 16.48 4.67
N PHE A 129 11.27 17.54 3.91
CA PHE A 129 10.10 17.53 3.03
C PHE A 129 10.22 16.51 1.91
N ARG A 130 11.39 16.37 1.30
CA ARG A 130 11.63 15.37 0.26
C ARG A 130 11.38 13.97 0.77
N TYR A 131 11.92 13.66 1.94
CA TYR A 131 11.71 12.36 2.58
C TYR A 131 10.22 12.12 2.85
N ALA A 132 9.56 13.10 3.47
CA ALA A 132 8.16 12.96 3.85
C ALA A 132 7.23 12.83 2.65
N LEU A 133 7.47 13.63 1.59
CA LEU A 133 6.71 13.51 0.35
C LEU A 133 6.93 12.15 -0.31
N GLY A 134 8.16 11.63 -0.27
CA GLY A 134 8.48 10.31 -0.79
C GLY A 134 7.80 9.18 -0.03
N ARG A 135 7.44 9.43 1.24
CA ARG A 135 6.66 8.48 2.04
C ARG A 135 5.17 8.51 1.69
N GLY A 136 4.74 9.50 0.90
CA GLY A 136 3.35 9.61 0.48
C GLY A 136 2.48 10.52 1.33
N TYR A 137 3.07 11.28 2.26
CA TYR A 137 2.30 12.22 3.07
C TYR A 137 1.97 13.47 2.27
N GLY A 138 0.84 14.11 2.61
CA GLY A 138 0.44 15.37 1.98
C GLY A 138 1.22 16.56 2.52
N TYR A 139 1.36 17.60 1.70
CA TYR A 139 2.13 18.79 2.07
C TYR A 139 1.62 19.42 3.38
N GLN A 140 0.31 19.55 3.54
CA GLN A 140 -0.27 20.17 4.73
C GLN A 140 0.02 19.36 5.99
N GLU A 141 -0.05 18.03 5.89
CA GLU A 141 0.29 17.14 7.01
C GLU A 141 1.76 17.31 7.42
N ILE A 142 2.64 17.33 6.41
CA ILE A 142 4.08 17.46 6.64
C ILE A 142 4.39 18.83 7.29
N LYS A 143 3.78 19.89 6.76
CA LYS A 143 4.01 21.24 7.28
C LYS A 143 3.56 21.36 8.74
N ARG A 144 2.44 20.78 9.08
CA ARG A 144 1.95 20.80 10.47
C ARG A 144 2.97 20.17 11.42
N ILE A 145 3.52 19.03 11.05
CA ILE A 145 4.50 18.34 11.89
C ILE A 145 5.84 19.09 11.87
N TYR A 146 6.27 19.59 10.73
CA TYR A 146 7.50 20.36 10.61
C TYR A 146 7.48 21.61 11.51
N ASP A 147 6.37 22.35 11.48
CA ASP A 147 6.22 23.54 12.31
C ASP A 147 6.31 23.21 13.80
N TYR A 148 5.77 22.04 14.17
CA TYR A 148 5.84 21.55 15.54
C TYR A 148 7.25 21.14 15.94
N LEU A 149 7.96 20.39 15.08
CA LEU A 149 9.31 19.90 15.35
C LEU A 149 10.34 21.03 15.32
N GLY A 150 10.17 22.01 14.47
CA GLY A 150 11.09 23.11 14.32
C GLY A 150 11.12 24.06 15.51
N ARG A 151 10.17 23.92 16.44
CA ARG A 151 10.13 24.73 17.67
C ARG A 151 10.98 24.12 18.78
N ASP A 152 11.32 22.86 18.64
CA ASP A 152 12.19 22.17 19.58
C ASP A 152 13.65 22.36 19.17
#